data_3d1173bb48326a285c9828c1963b4565
#
_entry.id   3d1173bb48326a285c9828c1963b4565
#
_cell.length_a   1.000
_cell.length_b   1.000
_cell.length_c   1.000
_cell.angle_alpha   90.00
_cell.angle_beta   90.00
_cell.angle_gamma   90.00
#
_symmetry.space_group_name_H-M   'P 1'
#
loop_
_entity.id
_entity.type
_entity.pdbx_description
1 polymer ?
#
loop_
_entity_poly.entity_id
_entity_poly.type
_entity_poly.pdbx_seq_one_letter_code
_entity_poly.pdbx_strand_id
1 'polypeptide(L)'
;GSEMCIRDSVFGPYYLFFRKMYKPGILFIAIEFIVRLVVSVVYQNQLTAFLNGTAKILGNSSVVTAEQSQQIAELTQSTGITVPTLIVFFAIVAVHIIIALVADNLYRKKIAELVKGVDEKLESGADITMNPLMGSNGDMPQSEMRRLFIASRGGVSFFAPCIAYFAIGILESLMNFF
;
A
#
# COMPACT_ATOMS: atom_id res chain seq x y z
N GLY A 1 10.14 9.33 18.03
CA GLY A 1 8.91 8.53 17.83
C GLY A 1 7.85 9.19 16.96
N SER A 2 7.68 10.50 17.00
CA SER A 2 6.58 11.20 16.32
C SER A 2 6.77 11.35 14.80
N GLU A 3 8.01 11.44 14.32
CA GLU A 3 8.28 11.61 12.89
C GLU A 3 7.98 10.35 12.05
N MET A 4 8.03 9.17 12.68
CA MET A 4 7.72 7.91 12.00
C MET A 4 6.22 7.78 11.69
N CYS A 5 5.35 8.22 12.57
CA CYS A 5 3.89 8.12 12.40
C CYS A 5 3.35 8.93 11.20
N ILE A 6 3.95 10.08 10.89
CA ILE A 6 3.50 10.93 9.77
C ILE A 6 3.82 10.25 8.43
N ARG A 7 5.02 9.68 8.28
CA ARG A 7 5.42 8.96 7.08
C ARG A 7 4.56 7.71 6.83
N ASP A 8 4.24 6.99 7.90
CA ASP A 8 3.42 5.77 7.85
C ASP A 8 1.98 6.08 7.40
N SER A 9 1.44 7.20 7.84
CA SER A 9 0.10 7.67 7.47
C SER A 9 0.00 8.11 6.00
N VAL A 10 1.04 8.77 5.47
CA VAL A 10 1.02 9.28 4.09
C VAL A 10 1.11 8.14 3.07
N PHE A 11 1.95 7.14 3.32
CA PHE A 11 2.15 6.02 2.40
C PHE A 11 1.16 4.87 2.60
N GLY A 12 0.37 4.87 3.69
CA GLY A 12 -0.68 3.89 3.97
C GLY A 12 -0.19 2.44 3.85
N PRO A 13 -0.96 1.56 3.16
CA PRO A 13 -0.61 0.13 3.04
C PRO A 13 0.74 -0.12 2.35
N TYR A 14 1.18 0.77 1.45
CA TYR A 14 2.45 0.63 0.74
C TYR A 14 3.67 0.73 1.66
N TYR A 15 3.55 1.46 2.77
CA TYR A 15 4.57 1.49 3.80
C TYR A 15 4.81 0.12 4.44
N LEU A 16 3.77 -0.68 4.61
CA LEU A 16 3.88 -2.04 5.13
C LEU A 16 4.67 -2.95 4.17
N PHE A 17 4.50 -2.77 2.85
CA PHE A 17 5.32 -3.46 1.85
C PHE A 17 6.79 -3.03 1.91
N PHE A 18 7.03 -1.74 2.06
CA PHE A 18 8.37 -1.22 2.26
C PHE A 18 9.08 -1.89 3.45
N ARG A 19 8.35 -2.12 4.56
CA ARG A 19 8.84 -2.83 5.76
C ARG A 19 8.80 -4.35 5.64
N LYS A 20 8.58 -4.91 4.44
CA LYS A 20 8.44 -6.37 4.20
C LYS A 20 7.33 -7.03 5.03
N MET A 21 6.31 -6.27 5.42
CA MET A 21 5.13 -6.76 6.14
C MET A 21 4.00 -7.05 5.13
N TYR A 22 4.21 -8.06 4.28
CA TYR A 22 3.31 -8.34 3.15
C TYR A 22 1.90 -8.74 3.58
N LYS A 23 1.77 -9.60 4.62
CA LYS A 23 0.46 -10.07 5.09
C LYS A 23 -0.47 -8.93 5.50
N PRO A 24 -0.10 -8.04 6.46
CA PRO A 24 -0.95 -6.90 6.80
C PRO A 24 -1.07 -5.90 5.65
N GLY A 25 -0.03 -5.70 4.82
CA GLY A 25 -0.10 -4.83 3.66
C GLY A 25 -1.18 -5.26 2.67
N ILE A 26 -1.21 -6.54 2.30
CA ILE A 26 -2.25 -7.11 1.42
C ILE A 26 -3.64 -6.98 2.04
N LEU A 27 -3.77 -7.21 3.35
CA LEU A 27 -5.06 -7.09 4.05
C LEU A 27 -5.62 -5.66 3.93
N PHE A 28 -4.81 -4.64 4.20
CA PHE A 28 -5.27 -3.25 4.15
C PHE A 28 -5.58 -2.81 2.71
N ILE A 29 -4.78 -3.23 1.72
CA ILE A 29 -5.10 -2.99 0.31
C ILE A 29 -6.42 -3.66 -0.09
N ALA A 30 -6.66 -4.89 0.35
CA ALA A 30 -7.91 -5.58 0.09
C ALA A 30 -9.12 -4.83 0.69
N ILE A 31 -8.98 -4.25 1.89
CA ILE A 31 -10.02 -3.43 2.51
C ILE A 31 -10.30 -2.18 1.66
N GLU A 32 -9.27 -1.44 1.25
CA GLU A 32 -9.44 -0.26 0.38
C GLU A 32 -10.11 -0.62 -0.96
N PHE A 33 -9.70 -1.74 -1.54
CA PHE A 33 -10.27 -2.23 -2.79
C PHE A 33 -11.75 -2.61 -2.63
N ILE A 34 -12.12 -3.30 -1.55
CA ILE A 34 -13.52 -3.66 -1.26
C ILE A 34 -14.37 -2.39 -1.08
N VAL A 35 -13.88 -1.39 -0.36
CA VAL A 35 -14.58 -0.12 -0.19
C VAL A 35 -14.86 0.54 -1.54
N ARG A 36 -13.86 0.63 -2.42
CA ARG A 36 -14.01 1.20 -3.76
C ARG A 36 -15.02 0.40 -4.59
N LEU A 37 -14.93 -0.93 -4.55
CA LEU A 37 -15.82 -1.81 -5.27
C LEU A 37 -17.29 -1.64 -4.81
N VAL A 38 -17.53 -1.63 -3.50
CA VAL A 38 -18.87 -1.43 -2.95
C VAL A 38 -19.46 -0.07 -3.38
N VAL A 39 -18.67 0.98 -3.26
CA VAL A 39 -19.10 2.33 -3.68
C VAL A 39 -19.35 2.37 -5.19
N SER A 40 -18.50 1.75 -6.00
CA SER A 40 -18.68 1.67 -7.46
C SER A 40 -19.99 0.97 -7.83
N VAL A 41 -20.31 -0.15 -7.19
CA VAL A 41 -21.56 -0.88 -7.45
C VAL A 41 -22.79 -0.09 -7.00
N VAL A 42 -22.76 0.51 -5.80
CA VAL A 42 -23.89 1.26 -5.25
C VAL A 42 -24.18 2.53 -6.07
N TYR A 43 -23.14 3.21 -6.53
CA TYR A 43 -23.24 4.48 -7.25
C TYR A 43 -22.95 4.36 -8.76
N GLN A 44 -23.11 3.17 -9.33
CA GLN A 44 -22.81 2.87 -10.73
C GLN A 44 -23.48 3.83 -11.71
N ASN A 45 -24.74 4.17 -11.50
CA ASN A 45 -25.48 5.08 -12.39
C ASN A 45 -24.88 6.49 -12.42
N GLN A 46 -24.51 7.03 -11.26
CA GLN A 46 -23.90 8.36 -11.16
C GLN A 46 -22.50 8.36 -11.76
N LEU A 47 -21.72 7.31 -11.52
CA LEU A 47 -20.39 7.16 -12.05
C LEU A 47 -20.41 7.10 -13.58
N THR A 48 -21.31 6.28 -14.16
CA THR A 48 -21.47 6.12 -15.62
C THR A 48 -21.97 7.43 -16.25
N ALA A 49 -22.92 8.13 -15.63
CA ALA A 49 -23.41 9.42 -16.11
C ALA A 49 -22.28 10.47 -16.13
N PHE A 50 -21.48 10.51 -15.06
CA PHE A 50 -20.34 11.43 -14.96
C PHE A 50 -19.26 11.12 -15.99
N LEU A 51 -18.85 9.85 -16.15
CA LEU A 51 -17.84 9.43 -17.12
C LEU A 51 -18.26 9.74 -18.56
N ASN A 52 -19.48 9.38 -18.91
CA ASN A 52 -20.02 9.64 -20.25
C ASN A 52 -20.16 11.16 -20.53
N GLY A 53 -20.59 11.93 -19.54
CA GLY A 53 -20.67 13.39 -19.64
C GLY A 53 -19.29 14.03 -19.81
N THR A 54 -18.33 13.63 -19.01
CA THR A 54 -16.94 14.10 -19.10
C THR A 54 -16.30 13.74 -20.45
N ALA A 55 -16.50 12.51 -20.93
CA ALA A 55 -16.00 12.10 -22.22
C ALA A 55 -16.59 12.94 -23.39
N LYS A 56 -17.87 13.34 -23.31
CA LYS A 56 -18.50 14.24 -24.29
C LYS A 56 -17.93 15.67 -24.24
N ILE A 57 -17.66 16.20 -23.04
CA ILE A 57 -17.12 17.54 -22.85
C ILE A 57 -15.68 17.62 -23.35
N LEU A 58 -14.85 16.65 -23.01
CA LEU A 58 -13.44 16.62 -23.38
C LEU A 58 -13.22 16.28 -24.85
N GLY A 59 -14.05 15.38 -25.42
CA GLY A 59 -13.85 14.87 -26.79
C GLY A 59 -12.45 14.30 -26.97
N ASN A 60 -11.77 14.75 -28.03
CA ASN A 60 -10.37 14.33 -28.33
C ASN A 60 -9.34 15.40 -27.93
N SER A 61 -9.71 16.42 -27.14
CA SER A 61 -8.78 17.47 -26.77
C SER A 61 -7.83 17.02 -25.65
N SER A 62 -6.53 17.27 -25.83
CA SER A 62 -5.50 17.00 -24.82
C SER A 62 -5.36 18.11 -23.79
N VAL A 63 -6.01 19.26 -23.99
CA VAL A 63 -5.96 20.42 -23.12
C VAL A 63 -7.38 20.81 -22.73
N VAL A 64 -7.62 20.91 -21.42
CA VAL A 64 -8.93 21.34 -20.88
C VAL A 64 -9.02 22.85 -20.93
N THR A 65 -10.06 23.38 -21.61
CA THR A 65 -10.34 24.82 -21.65
C THR A 65 -11.08 25.28 -20.39
N ALA A 66 -11.08 26.60 -20.12
CA ALA A 66 -11.81 27.18 -18.98
C ALA A 66 -13.32 26.87 -19.05
N GLU A 67 -13.89 26.90 -20.25
CA GLU A 67 -15.30 26.59 -20.49
C GLU A 67 -15.61 25.12 -20.21
N GLN A 68 -14.75 24.19 -20.68
CA GLN A 68 -14.88 22.76 -20.38
C GLN A 68 -14.76 22.46 -18.88
N SER A 69 -13.89 23.17 -18.15
CA SER A 69 -13.76 22.99 -16.70
C SER A 69 -15.03 23.44 -15.96
N GLN A 70 -15.69 24.49 -16.43
CA GLN A 70 -16.97 24.94 -15.88
C GLN A 70 -18.09 23.91 -16.15
N GLN A 71 -18.18 23.39 -17.36
CA GLN A 71 -19.14 22.34 -17.73
C GLN A 71 -18.93 21.06 -16.89
N ILE A 72 -17.68 20.67 -16.63
CA ILE A 72 -17.37 19.53 -15.74
C ILE A 72 -17.81 19.82 -14.31
N ALA A 73 -17.66 21.05 -13.81
CA ALA A 73 -18.12 21.43 -12.48
C ALA A 73 -19.65 21.35 -12.36
N GLU A 74 -20.38 21.82 -13.35
CA GLU A 74 -21.84 21.70 -13.42
C GLU A 74 -22.28 20.23 -13.50
N LEU A 75 -21.60 19.43 -14.30
CA LEU A 75 -21.83 17.98 -14.40
C LEU A 75 -21.60 17.27 -13.07
N THR A 76 -20.57 17.66 -12.33
CA THR A 76 -20.27 17.13 -10.99
C THR A 76 -21.43 17.37 -10.02
N GLN A 77 -22.02 18.57 -10.06
CA GLN A 77 -23.16 18.88 -9.22
C GLN A 77 -24.43 18.15 -9.65
N SER A 78 -24.71 18.10 -10.94
CA SER A 78 -25.94 17.47 -11.47
C SER A 78 -25.96 15.94 -11.30
N THR A 79 -24.81 15.28 -11.40
CA THR A 79 -24.69 13.82 -11.23
C THR A 79 -24.62 13.39 -9.77
N GLY A 80 -24.32 14.31 -8.84
CA GLY A 80 -24.14 14.01 -7.43
C GLY A 80 -22.92 13.13 -7.13
N ILE A 81 -21.93 13.07 -8.05
CA ILE A 81 -20.72 12.24 -7.90
C ILE A 81 -19.86 12.65 -6.69
N THR A 82 -20.06 13.82 -6.15
CA THR A 82 -19.35 14.33 -4.97
C THR A 82 -19.55 13.42 -3.75
N VAL A 83 -20.77 12.90 -3.54
CA VAL A 83 -21.09 12.06 -2.38
C VAL A 83 -20.28 10.76 -2.36
N PRO A 84 -20.31 9.92 -3.41
CA PRO A 84 -19.50 8.70 -3.44
C PRO A 84 -18.00 8.99 -3.36
N THR A 85 -17.52 10.06 -3.97
CA THR A 85 -16.11 10.47 -3.89
C THR A 85 -15.71 10.80 -2.46
N LEU A 86 -16.51 11.53 -1.70
CA LEU A 86 -16.27 11.85 -0.29
C LEU A 86 -16.30 10.59 0.58
N ILE A 87 -17.22 9.66 0.33
CA ILE A 87 -17.29 8.39 1.07
C ILE A 87 -15.97 7.61 0.90
N VAL A 88 -15.50 7.44 -0.34
CA VAL A 88 -14.23 6.76 -0.61
C VAL A 88 -13.07 7.49 0.04
N PHE A 89 -13.01 8.82 -0.08
CA PHE A 89 -11.96 9.63 0.51
C PHE A 89 -11.87 9.45 2.03
N PHE A 90 -12.97 9.60 2.75
CA PHE A 90 -12.99 9.44 4.20
C PHE A 90 -12.71 8.00 4.65
N ALA A 91 -13.18 7.01 3.89
CA ALA A 91 -12.88 5.61 4.17
C ALA A 91 -11.38 5.31 4.03
N ILE A 92 -10.74 5.79 2.96
CA ILE A 92 -9.29 5.65 2.76
C ILE A 92 -8.50 6.35 3.86
N VAL A 93 -8.88 7.59 4.21
CA VAL A 93 -8.25 8.33 5.31
C VAL A 93 -8.37 7.56 6.64
N ALA A 94 -9.53 6.98 6.92
CA ALA A 94 -9.73 6.17 8.13
C ALA A 94 -8.82 4.92 8.13
N VAL A 95 -8.68 4.23 7.00
CA VAL A 95 -7.76 3.08 6.86
C VAL A 95 -6.31 3.53 7.09
N HIS A 96 -5.89 4.65 6.52
CA HIS A 96 -4.54 5.18 6.72
C HIS A 96 -4.25 5.56 8.19
N ILE A 97 -5.23 6.13 8.88
CA ILE A 97 -5.10 6.41 10.33
C ILE A 97 -4.95 5.11 11.12
N ILE A 98 -5.74 4.09 10.82
CA ILE A 98 -5.64 2.78 11.48
C ILE A 98 -4.26 2.17 11.23
N ILE A 99 -3.76 2.21 9.99
CA ILE A 99 -2.41 1.74 9.67
C ILE A 99 -1.36 2.48 10.49
N ALA A 100 -1.43 3.81 10.57
CA ALA A 100 -0.48 4.61 11.35
C ALA A 100 -0.44 4.22 12.82
N LEU A 101 -1.59 3.92 13.43
CA LEU A 101 -1.70 3.51 14.83
C LEU A 101 -1.19 2.08 15.09
N VAL A 102 -1.36 1.18 14.12
CA VAL A 102 -1.09 -0.25 14.31
C VAL A 102 0.28 -0.66 13.74
N ALA A 103 0.82 0.07 12.77
CA ALA A 103 2.04 -0.27 12.05
C ALA A 103 3.25 -0.48 12.96
N ASP A 104 3.43 0.39 13.97
CA ASP A 104 4.55 0.27 14.91
C ASP A 104 4.45 -1.00 15.76
N ASN A 105 3.26 -1.31 16.26
CA ASN A 105 3.03 -2.54 17.04
C ASN A 105 3.23 -3.80 16.18
N LEU A 106 2.76 -3.78 14.93
CA LEU A 106 2.98 -4.89 14.00
C LEU A 106 4.46 -5.08 13.67
N TYR A 107 5.17 -3.96 13.48
CA TYR A 107 6.60 -3.99 13.22
C TYR A 107 7.40 -4.52 14.41
N ARG A 108 7.10 -4.07 15.62
CA ARG A 108 7.74 -4.55 16.86
C ARG A 108 7.52 -6.04 17.06
N LYS A 109 6.29 -6.55 16.85
CA LYS A 109 6.01 -7.99 16.90
C LYS A 109 6.84 -8.77 15.88
N LYS A 110 6.88 -8.30 14.63
CA LYS A 110 7.67 -8.94 13.59
C LYS A 110 9.16 -9.00 13.94
N ILE A 111 9.74 -7.91 14.47
CA ILE A 111 11.14 -7.89 14.88
C ILE A 111 11.38 -8.83 16.06
N ALA A 112 10.49 -8.86 17.04
CA ALA A 112 10.60 -9.78 18.19
C ALA A 112 10.56 -11.25 17.75
N GLU A 113 9.64 -11.62 16.85
CA GLU A 113 9.58 -12.97 16.26
C GLU A 113 10.84 -13.32 15.47
N LEU A 114 11.36 -12.36 14.71
CA LEU A 114 12.57 -12.54 13.91
C LEU A 114 13.79 -12.77 14.82
N VAL A 115 13.93 -11.96 15.87
CA VAL A 115 15.02 -12.09 16.86
C VAL A 115 14.93 -13.45 17.57
N LYS A 116 13.74 -13.83 18.05
CA LYS A 116 13.52 -15.13 18.69
C LYS A 116 13.87 -16.29 17.75
N GLY A 117 13.42 -16.27 16.50
CA GLY A 117 13.74 -17.30 15.53
C GLY A 117 15.22 -17.37 15.13
N VAL A 118 15.97 -16.25 15.26
CA VAL A 118 17.43 -16.24 15.09
C VAL A 118 18.12 -16.88 16.28
N ASP A 119 17.70 -16.53 17.50
CA ASP A 119 18.28 -17.06 18.73
C ASP A 119 18.07 -18.60 18.82
N GLU A 120 16.87 -19.10 18.51
CA GLU A 120 16.56 -20.52 18.45
C GLU A 120 17.43 -21.28 17.42
N LYS A 121 17.73 -20.68 16.26
CA LYS A 121 18.61 -21.28 15.26
C LYS A 121 20.07 -21.29 15.67
N LEU A 122 20.54 -20.23 16.36
CA LEU A 122 21.88 -20.18 16.88
C LEU A 122 22.09 -21.22 17.99
N GLU A 123 21.11 -21.41 18.87
CA GLU A 123 21.15 -22.42 19.93
C GLU A 123 21.10 -23.85 19.38
N SER A 124 20.34 -24.09 18.31
CA SER A 124 20.23 -25.41 17.67
C SER A 124 21.44 -25.82 16.86
N GLY A 125 22.44 -24.95 16.68
CA GLY A 125 23.62 -25.20 15.85
C GLY A 125 23.29 -25.39 14.36
N ALA A 126 22.09 -24.98 13.95
CA ALA A 126 21.67 -25.05 12.54
C ALA A 126 22.55 -24.13 11.70
N ASP A 127 23.10 -24.68 10.62
CA ASP A 127 23.91 -23.94 9.67
C ASP A 127 23.11 -22.75 9.13
N ILE A 128 23.44 -21.55 9.61
CA ILE A 128 22.80 -20.33 9.14
C ILE A 128 23.47 -20.03 7.80
N THR A 129 22.91 -20.59 6.71
CA THR A 129 23.35 -20.26 5.36
C THR A 129 23.07 -18.78 5.09
N MET A 130 24.06 -17.95 5.34
CA MET A 130 24.09 -16.57 4.85
C MET A 130 24.27 -16.59 3.33
N ASN A 131 23.75 -15.55 2.69
CA ASN A 131 23.84 -15.30 1.26
C ASN A 131 25.25 -15.74 0.74
N PRO A 132 25.37 -16.58 -0.30
CA PRO A 132 26.64 -17.11 -0.79
C PRO A 132 27.65 -16.03 -1.25
N LEU A 133 27.23 -14.75 -1.26
CA LEU A 133 28.10 -13.60 -1.56
C LEU A 133 28.94 -13.13 -0.35
N MET A 134 28.66 -13.58 0.85
CA MET A 134 29.48 -13.33 2.05
C MET A 134 30.25 -14.61 2.37
N GLY A 135 31.54 -14.61 2.07
CA GLY A 135 32.43 -15.77 2.17
C GLY A 135 32.31 -16.61 3.45
N SER A 136 33.00 -17.75 3.47
CA SER A 136 33.02 -18.75 4.54
C SER A 136 33.08 -18.16 5.95
N ASN A 137 32.04 -18.42 6.76
CA ASN A 137 31.81 -17.83 8.08
C ASN A 137 32.58 -18.51 9.23
N GLY A 138 33.70 -19.20 8.94
CA GLY A 138 34.36 -20.05 9.93
C GLY A 138 34.88 -19.34 11.21
N ASP A 139 35.10 -18.02 11.17
CA ASP A 139 35.74 -17.28 12.28
C ASP A 139 34.93 -16.08 12.79
N MET A 140 33.63 -15.96 12.45
CA MET A 140 32.85 -14.79 12.83
C MET A 140 32.21 -14.97 14.22
N PRO A 141 32.38 -14.00 15.16
CA PRO A 141 31.75 -14.10 16.49
C PRO A 141 30.22 -14.16 16.35
N GLN A 142 29.60 -14.94 17.22
CA GLN A 142 28.16 -15.23 17.21
C GLN A 142 27.29 -13.95 17.28
N SER A 143 27.79 -12.91 17.93
CA SER A 143 27.14 -11.59 18.02
C SER A 143 27.11 -10.84 16.69
N GLU A 144 28.13 -10.95 15.86
CA GLU A 144 28.18 -10.37 14.54
C GLU A 144 27.31 -11.12 13.54
N MET A 145 27.34 -12.46 13.61
CA MET A 145 26.48 -13.33 12.82
C MET A 145 25.00 -13.02 13.07
N ARG A 146 24.62 -12.87 14.34
CA ARG A 146 23.27 -12.45 14.74
C ARG A 146 22.87 -11.08 14.15
N ARG A 147 23.76 -10.09 14.22
CA ARG A 147 23.52 -8.75 13.66
C ARG A 147 23.31 -8.78 12.15
N LEU A 148 24.17 -9.46 11.42
CA LEU A 148 24.09 -9.58 9.96
C LEU A 148 22.82 -10.31 9.52
N PHE A 149 22.43 -11.37 10.24
CA PHE A 149 21.22 -12.11 9.94
C PHE A 149 19.95 -11.29 10.19
N ILE A 150 19.89 -10.54 11.28
CA ILE A 150 18.78 -9.63 11.57
C ILE A 150 18.72 -8.52 10.51
N ALA A 151 19.86 -7.93 10.12
CA ALA A 151 19.93 -6.90 9.11
C ALA A 151 19.48 -7.39 7.73
N SER A 152 19.85 -8.61 7.33
CA SER A 152 19.48 -9.17 6.03
C SER A 152 17.99 -9.45 5.90
N ARG A 153 17.34 -9.91 6.98
CA ARG A 153 15.91 -10.21 7.00
C ARG A 153 15.02 -9.05 7.43
N GLY A 154 15.54 -8.18 8.30
CA GLY A 154 14.81 -7.01 8.82
C GLY A 154 14.83 -5.78 7.93
N GLY A 155 15.58 -5.78 6.83
CA GLY A 155 15.74 -4.62 5.95
C GLY A 155 14.47 -4.13 5.28
N VAL A 156 14.57 -3.02 4.57
CA VAL A 156 13.49 -2.43 3.77
C VAL A 156 13.55 -2.92 2.33
N SER A 157 12.43 -2.91 1.63
CA SER A 157 12.34 -3.24 0.20
C SER A 157 11.75 -2.06 -0.56
N PHE A 158 12.54 -1.44 -1.42
CA PHE A 158 12.07 -0.33 -2.27
C PHE A 158 11.21 -0.81 -3.44
N PHE A 159 11.45 -2.02 -3.93
CA PHE A 159 10.72 -2.56 -5.08
C PHE A 159 9.32 -3.06 -4.72
N ALA A 160 9.13 -3.58 -3.51
CA ALA A 160 7.85 -4.18 -3.10
C ALA A 160 6.65 -3.20 -3.15
N PRO A 161 6.73 -1.95 -2.67
CA PRO A 161 5.63 -1.00 -2.81
C PRO A 161 5.36 -0.62 -4.28
N CYS A 162 6.39 -0.52 -5.11
CA CYS A 162 6.22 -0.25 -6.54
C CYS A 162 5.47 -1.39 -7.23
N ILE A 163 5.87 -2.64 -6.99
CA ILE A 163 5.19 -3.82 -7.53
C ILE A 163 3.73 -3.87 -7.08
N ALA A 164 3.47 -3.61 -5.79
CA ALA A 164 2.11 -3.57 -5.25
C ALA A 164 1.26 -2.49 -5.92
N TYR A 165 1.80 -1.30 -6.11
CA TYR A 165 1.12 -0.19 -6.79
C TYR A 165 0.76 -0.54 -8.24
N PHE A 166 1.71 -1.07 -9.02
CA PHE A 166 1.46 -1.50 -10.40
C PHE A 166 0.44 -2.65 -10.48
N ALA A 167 0.52 -3.63 -9.59
CA ALA A 167 -0.42 -4.75 -9.56
C ALA A 167 -1.86 -4.27 -9.31
N ILE A 168 -2.05 -3.31 -8.41
CA ILE A 168 -3.36 -2.73 -8.13
C ILE A 168 -3.86 -1.91 -9.31
N GLY A 169 -3.00 -1.09 -9.92
CA GLY A 169 -3.37 -0.32 -11.12
C GLY A 169 -3.81 -1.20 -12.29
N ILE A 170 -3.15 -2.34 -12.51
CA ILE A 170 -3.58 -3.33 -13.49
C ILE A 170 -4.95 -3.92 -13.12
N LEU A 171 -5.16 -4.28 -11.85
CA LEU A 171 -6.41 -4.85 -11.38
C LEU A 171 -7.58 -3.86 -11.52
N GLU A 172 -7.37 -2.58 -11.16
CA GLU A 172 -8.36 -1.51 -11.35
C GLU A 172 -8.66 -1.29 -12.84
N SER A 173 -7.64 -1.33 -13.69
CA SER A 173 -7.82 -1.19 -15.15
C SER A 173 -8.64 -2.34 -15.74
N LEU A 174 -8.40 -3.57 -15.30
CA LEU A 174 -9.18 -4.73 -15.74
C LEU A 174 -10.64 -4.64 -15.31
N MET A 175 -10.92 -4.15 -14.09
CA MET A 175 -12.31 -3.98 -13.63
C MET A 175 -13.07 -2.91 -14.42
N ASN A 176 -12.40 -1.85 -14.88
CA ASN A 176 -13.01 -0.83 -15.71
C ASN A 176 -13.28 -1.30 -17.17
N PHE A 177 -12.74 -2.44 -17.57
CA PHE A 177 -12.91 -3.01 -18.90
C PHE A 177 -14.11 -3.97 -18.97
N PHE A 178 -14.55 -4.51 -17.86
CA PHE A 178 -15.75 -5.36 -17.72
C PHE A 178 -16.94 -4.57 -17.17
#